data_629a0044ccb4e76ae15e2b768d574ffe
#
_entry.id   629a0044ccb4e76ae15e2b768d574ffe
#
_cell.length_a   1.000
_cell.length_b   1.000
_cell.length_c   1.000
_cell.angle_alpha   90.00
_cell.angle_beta   90.00
_cell.angle_gamma   90.00
#
_symmetry.space_group_name_H-M   'P 1'
#
loop_
_entity.id
_entity.type
_entity.pdbx_description
1 polymer ?
#
loop_
_entity_poly.entity_id
_entity_poly.type
_entity_poly.pdbx_seq_one_letter_code
_entity_poly.pdbx_strand_id
1 'polypeptide(L)'
;VDARLLKQLKTKILRLFKEDNFYATNQIFEETIKYILVQIVRIKNGNEIVEYDKRFDLLGSYDEYNLSQKIKVIVEENFDTTLNEYETLYLTLPLVSGNAAPISKFMSNKPQLRENISDLMEKIFKEIYIRMGIIISDQTLRDNLGYHLEFTLNRLLFNIKLKNLLLEDMKENYVLPYNLAKISADVIENVYNLVMPEDEIGYIAIHFGSYLEKNIISNTLQKVAIVCSTGLGATNLITIRIRKIIGENVEIDTFSIFDIDKVNLSQYDLVFTTSDIDINSNSVLKIDTILDESKLRNKIEKMIYLNNSNLS
;
A
#
# COMPACT_ATOMS: atom_id res chain seq x y z
N VAL A 1 -18.78 -18.98 23.88
CA VAL A 1 -19.08 -20.05 22.88
C VAL A 1 -18.20 -21.24 23.19
N ASP A 2 -18.76 -22.45 23.18
CA ASP A 2 -18.01 -23.70 23.39
C ASP A 2 -16.93 -23.87 22.29
N ALA A 3 -15.74 -24.31 22.69
CA ALA A 3 -14.60 -24.50 21.78
C ALA A 3 -14.90 -25.48 20.63
N ARG A 4 -15.74 -26.48 20.88
CA ARG A 4 -16.19 -27.45 19.86
C ARG A 4 -17.08 -26.76 18.81
N LEU A 5 -18.06 -25.96 19.26
CA LEU A 5 -18.94 -25.20 18.38
C LEU A 5 -18.17 -24.16 17.56
N LEU A 6 -17.21 -23.50 18.17
CA LEU A 6 -16.32 -22.56 17.46
C LEU A 6 -15.54 -23.24 16.34
N LYS A 7 -14.96 -24.43 16.62
CA LYS A 7 -14.24 -25.21 15.60
C LYS A 7 -15.16 -25.64 14.46
N GLN A 8 -16.40 -26.06 14.78
CA GLN A 8 -17.37 -26.43 13.76
C GLN A 8 -17.78 -25.22 12.90
N LEU A 9 -18.04 -24.06 13.51
CA LEU A 9 -18.32 -22.82 12.80
C LEU A 9 -17.20 -22.48 11.83
N LYS A 10 -15.95 -22.38 12.32
CA LYS A 10 -14.78 -22.09 11.48
C LYS A 10 -14.67 -23.03 10.28
N THR A 11 -14.91 -24.34 10.50
CA THR A 11 -14.85 -25.33 9.44
C THR A 11 -15.95 -25.11 8.38
N LYS A 12 -17.19 -24.83 8.82
CA LYS A 12 -18.33 -24.58 7.91
C LYS A 12 -18.14 -23.29 7.11
N ILE A 13 -17.70 -22.19 7.75
CA ILE A 13 -17.45 -20.93 7.05
C ILE A 13 -16.30 -21.07 6.05
N LEU A 14 -15.21 -21.74 6.41
CA LEU A 14 -14.09 -21.98 5.49
C LEU A 14 -14.52 -22.79 4.27
N ARG A 15 -15.38 -23.80 4.48
CA ARG A 15 -15.97 -24.60 3.39
C ARG A 15 -16.84 -23.74 2.49
N LEU A 16 -17.74 -22.93 3.07
CA LEU A 16 -18.59 -22.01 2.34
C LEU A 16 -17.79 -21.05 1.48
N PHE A 17 -16.72 -20.44 2.02
CA PHE A 17 -15.84 -19.54 1.26
C PHE A 17 -15.24 -20.24 0.03
N LYS A 18 -14.83 -21.50 0.18
CA LYS A 18 -14.32 -22.30 -0.94
C LYS A 18 -15.38 -22.60 -1.99
N GLU A 19 -16.58 -22.99 -1.57
CA GLU A 19 -17.72 -23.33 -2.45
C GLU A 19 -18.18 -22.10 -3.25
N ASP A 20 -18.18 -20.92 -2.62
CA ASP A 20 -18.57 -19.64 -3.26
C ASP A 20 -17.41 -18.96 -4.00
N ASN A 21 -16.21 -19.57 -4.05
CA ASN A 21 -15.00 -18.95 -4.61
C ASN A 21 -14.67 -17.59 -3.98
N PHE A 22 -15.00 -17.41 -2.69
CA PHE A 22 -14.63 -16.21 -1.94
C PHE A 22 -13.23 -16.38 -1.37
N TYR A 23 -12.32 -15.51 -1.80
CA TYR A 23 -10.89 -15.54 -1.41
C TYR A 23 -10.65 -14.60 -0.24
N ALA A 24 -10.72 -15.13 0.97
CA ALA A 24 -10.41 -14.38 2.19
C ALA A 24 -8.95 -14.54 2.59
N THR A 25 -8.31 -13.43 3.02
CA THR A 25 -7.10 -13.52 3.81
C THR A 25 -7.40 -14.15 5.17
N ASN A 26 -6.38 -14.65 5.86
CA ASN A 26 -6.56 -15.15 7.22
C ASN A 26 -7.16 -14.07 8.16
N GLN A 27 -6.77 -12.81 7.97
CA GLN A 27 -7.32 -11.69 8.73
C GLN A 27 -8.83 -11.51 8.48
N ILE A 28 -9.28 -11.49 7.22
CA ILE A 28 -10.71 -11.37 6.87
C ILE A 28 -11.51 -12.53 7.44
N PHE A 29 -10.99 -13.75 7.34
CA PHE A 29 -11.63 -14.93 7.90
C PHE A 29 -11.81 -14.80 9.42
N GLU A 30 -10.75 -14.46 10.16
CA GLU A 30 -10.83 -14.28 11.61
C GLU A 30 -11.74 -13.12 12.03
N GLU A 31 -11.74 -12.01 11.28
CA GLU A 31 -12.68 -10.90 11.51
C GLU A 31 -14.13 -11.35 11.28
N THR A 32 -14.42 -12.08 10.21
CA THR A 32 -15.76 -12.64 9.96
C THR A 32 -16.22 -13.51 11.12
N ILE A 33 -15.34 -14.40 11.63
CA ILE A 33 -15.66 -15.22 12.80
C ILE A 33 -15.93 -14.37 14.05
N LYS A 34 -15.14 -13.32 14.30
CA LYS A 34 -15.38 -12.38 15.41
C LYS A 34 -16.72 -11.68 15.30
N TYR A 35 -17.07 -11.18 14.12
CA TYR A 35 -18.38 -10.56 13.87
C TYR A 35 -19.51 -11.52 14.21
N ILE A 36 -19.47 -12.76 13.71
CA ILE A 36 -20.46 -13.79 14.03
C ILE A 36 -20.58 -14.03 15.53
N LEU A 37 -19.44 -14.19 16.23
CA LEU A 37 -19.45 -14.47 17.67
C LEU A 37 -20.02 -13.30 18.49
N VAL A 38 -19.66 -12.07 18.13
CA VAL A 38 -20.19 -10.88 18.78
C VAL A 38 -21.71 -10.77 18.58
N GLN A 39 -22.19 -11.02 17.36
CA GLN A 39 -23.63 -11.01 17.07
C GLN A 39 -24.38 -12.05 17.87
N ILE A 40 -23.90 -13.31 17.90
CA ILE A 40 -24.54 -14.39 18.68
C ILE A 40 -24.65 -13.99 20.17
N VAL A 41 -23.57 -13.46 20.75
CA VAL A 41 -23.57 -13.02 22.17
C VAL A 41 -24.55 -11.89 22.39
N ARG A 42 -24.57 -10.90 21.50
CA ARG A 42 -25.40 -9.72 21.59
C ARG A 42 -26.90 -10.08 21.48
N ILE A 43 -27.26 -10.89 20.49
CA ILE A 43 -28.64 -11.32 20.27
C ILE A 43 -29.15 -12.16 21.47
N LYS A 44 -28.34 -13.11 21.96
CA LYS A 44 -28.68 -13.92 23.16
C LYS A 44 -28.88 -13.07 24.43
N ASN A 45 -28.31 -11.87 24.48
CA ASN A 45 -28.50 -10.91 25.58
C ASN A 45 -29.62 -9.90 25.28
N GLY A 46 -30.44 -10.08 24.25
CA GLY A 46 -31.55 -9.19 23.88
C GLY A 46 -31.12 -7.87 23.25
N ASN A 47 -29.88 -7.78 22.72
CA ASN A 47 -29.34 -6.58 22.09
C ASN A 47 -29.25 -6.74 20.57
N GLU A 48 -30.35 -7.08 19.94
CA GLU A 48 -30.47 -7.12 18.49
C GLU A 48 -30.34 -5.71 17.87
N ILE A 49 -29.86 -5.62 16.64
CA ILE A 49 -29.90 -4.38 15.86
C ILE A 49 -31.35 -4.20 15.40
N VAL A 50 -31.97 -3.11 15.88
CA VAL A 50 -33.34 -2.72 15.51
C VAL A 50 -33.37 -1.47 14.65
N GLU A 51 -32.28 -0.70 14.64
CA GLU A 51 -32.10 0.52 13.87
C GLU A 51 -30.64 0.62 13.43
N TYR A 52 -30.38 1.13 12.23
CA TYR A 52 -29.04 1.25 11.67
C TYR A 52 -28.91 2.49 10.77
N ASP A 53 -27.65 2.90 10.52
CA ASP A 53 -27.35 4.01 9.62
C ASP A 53 -27.70 3.60 8.16
N LYS A 54 -28.47 4.46 7.46
CA LYS A 54 -28.89 4.24 6.07
C LYS A 54 -27.76 3.94 5.07
N ARG A 55 -26.51 4.28 5.42
CA ARG A 55 -25.34 3.89 4.61
C ARG A 55 -25.23 2.38 4.43
N PHE A 56 -25.70 1.61 5.41
CA PHE A 56 -25.68 0.15 5.34
C PHE A 56 -26.67 -0.46 4.34
N ASP A 57 -27.67 0.31 3.87
CA ASP A 57 -28.55 -0.12 2.78
C ASP A 57 -27.76 -0.51 1.54
N LEU A 58 -26.62 0.17 1.30
CA LEU A 58 -25.73 -0.14 0.18
C LEU A 58 -25.18 -1.56 0.24
N LEU A 59 -25.01 -2.14 1.44
CA LEU A 59 -24.47 -3.50 1.60
C LEU A 59 -25.34 -4.56 0.94
N GLY A 60 -26.66 -4.33 0.88
CA GLY A 60 -27.60 -5.22 0.18
C GLY A 60 -27.36 -5.30 -1.34
N SER A 61 -26.66 -4.33 -1.93
CA SER A 61 -26.32 -4.31 -3.36
C SER A 61 -24.99 -4.99 -3.70
N TYR A 62 -24.19 -5.37 -2.69
CA TYR A 62 -22.92 -6.06 -2.90
C TYR A 62 -23.13 -7.57 -3.10
N ASP A 63 -22.31 -8.19 -3.95
CA ASP A 63 -22.36 -9.64 -4.16
C ASP A 63 -22.09 -10.41 -2.86
N GLU A 64 -21.27 -9.85 -1.98
CA GLU A 64 -20.93 -10.39 -0.66
C GLU A 64 -22.15 -10.51 0.26
N TYR A 65 -23.24 -9.78 0.01
CA TYR A 65 -24.48 -9.93 0.75
C TYR A 65 -25.11 -11.33 0.55
N ASN A 66 -25.01 -11.91 -0.65
CA ASN A 66 -25.47 -13.28 -0.89
C ASN A 66 -24.67 -14.29 -0.04
N LEU A 67 -23.37 -14.05 0.16
CA LEU A 67 -22.53 -14.87 1.03
C LEU A 67 -22.96 -14.72 2.49
N SER A 68 -23.32 -13.50 2.92
CA SER A 68 -23.83 -13.22 4.27
C SER A 68 -25.15 -13.96 4.55
N GLN A 69 -26.04 -14.06 3.57
CA GLN A 69 -27.27 -14.85 3.69
C GLN A 69 -26.97 -16.33 3.94
N LYS A 70 -25.97 -16.89 3.27
CA LYS A 70 -25.55 -18.29 3.50
C LYS A 70 -24.88 -18.46 4.88
N ILE A 71 -24.09 -17.48 5.30
CA ILE A 71 -23.52 -17.46 6.66
C ILE A 71 -24.62 -17.43 7.72
N LYS A 72 -25.66 -16.59 7.53
CA LYS A 72 -26.83 -16.54 8.39
C LYS A 72 -27.42 -17.93 8.63
N VAL A 73 -27.69 -18.70 7.58
CA VAL A 73 -28.23 -20.07 7.69
C VAL A 73 -27.30 -20.94 8.56
N ILE A 74 -26.01 -20.91 8.33
CA ILE A 74 -25.03 -21.66 9.12
C ILE A 74 -25.09 -21.26 10.60
N VAL A 75 -25.23 -19.97 10.90
CA VAL A 75 -25.29 -19.46 12.28
C VAL A 75 -26.59 -19.91 12.97
N GLU A 76 -27.72 -19.72 12.32
CA GLU A 76 -29.04 -20.07 12.86
C GLU A 76 -29.15 -21.57 13.16
N GLU A 77 -28.65 -22.44 12.27
CA GLU A 77 -28.63 -23.89 12.47
C GLU A 77 -27.76 -24.39 13.63
N ASN A 78 -26.70 -23.64 13.99
CA ASN A 78 -25.72 -24.13 14.94
C ASN A 78 -25.80 -23.46 16.33
N PHE A 79 -26.47 -22.30 16.47
CA PHE A 79 -26.40 -21.51 17.68
C PHE A 79 -27.75 -21.18 18.34
N ASP A 80 -28.85 -21.77 17.87
CA ASP A 80 -30.20 -21.51 18.39
C ASP A 80 -30.44 -20.00 18.53
N THR A 81 -30.33 -19.30 17.41
CA THR A 81 -30.48 -17.84 17.29
C THR A 81 -31.03 -17.50 15.92
N THR A 82 -31.70 -16.37 15.79
CA THR A 82 -32.23 -15.87 14.51
C THR A 82 -31.59 -14.52 14.22
N LEU A 83 -31.07 -14.36 13.01
CA LEU A 83 -30.53 -13.09 12.54
C LEU A 83 -31.61 -12.36 11.72
N ASN A 84 -32.00 -11.17 12.15
CA ASN A 84 -32.85 -10.30 11.34
C ASN A 84 -32.07 -9.74 10.14
N GLU A 85 -32.73 -8.95 9.30
CA GLU A 85 -32.13 -8.39 8.08
C GLU A 85 -30.94 -7.48 8.40
N TYR A 86 -31.02 -6.66 9.46
CA TYR A 86 -29.95 -5.75 9.86
C TYR A 86 -28.70 -6.49 10.34
N GLU A 87 -28.88 -7.57 11.10
CA GLU A 87 -27.79 -8.45 11.51
C GLU A 87 -27.10 -9.10 10.30
N THR A 88 -27.88 -9.45 9.27
CA THR A 88 -27.34 -10.03 8.03
C THR A 88 -26.55 -9.00 7.22
N LEU A 89 -27.04 -7.76 7.14
CA LEU A 89 -26.28 -6.66 6.53
C LEU A 89 -24.94 -6.43 7.28
N TYR A 90 -24.96 -6.49 8.60
CA TYR A 90 -23.75 -6.34 9.42
C TYR A 90 -22.70 -7.45 9.16
N LEU A 91 -23.15 -8.67 8.86
CA LEU A 91 -22.24 -9.76 8.45
C LEU A 91 -21.53 -9.50 7.12
N THR A 92 -22.06 -8.60 6.29
CA THR A 92 -21.46 -8.25 5.01
C THR A 92 -20.21 -7.36 5.18
N LEU A 93 -20.12 -6.61 6.28
CA LEU A 93 -19.03 -5.67 6.52
C LEU A 93 -17.62 -6.29 6.44
N PRO A 94 -17.30 -7.37 7.17
CA PRO A 94 -15.98 -7.97 7.06
C PRO A 94 -15.70 -8.53 5.66
N LEU A 95 -16.73 -8.94 4.92
CA LEU A 95 -16.59 -9.52 3.58
C LEU A 95 -16.25 -8.46 2.52
N VAL A 96 -16.90 -7.28 2.58
CA VAL A 96 -16.62 -6.16 1.65
C VAL A 96 -15.37 -5.37 2.01
N SER A 97 -14.80 -5.59 3.18
CA SER A 97 -13.60 -4.89 3.65
C SER A 97 -12.30 -5.42 3.03
N GLY A 98 -12.33 -6.59 2.40
CA GLY A 98 -11.18 -7.15 1.71
C GLY A 98 -11.46 -8.53 1.12
N ASN A 99 -10.97 -8.73 -0.08
CA ASN A 99 -11.01 -10.01 -0.78
C ASN A 99 -9.59 -10.29 -1.32
N ALA A 100 -9.11 -11.51 -1.22
CA ALA A 100 -7.81 -11.94 -1.74
C ALA A 100 -7.91 -12.62 -3.11
N ALA A 101 -8.99 -12.37 -3.85
CA ALA A 101 -9.15 -12.93 -5.19
C ALA A 101 -8.02 -12.45 -6.13
N PRO A 102 -7.58 -13.29 -7.07
CA PRO A 102 -6.70 -12.84 -8.13
C PRO A 102 -7.32 -11.64 -8.88
N ILE A 103 -6.53 -10.59 -9.10
CA ILE A 103 -6.96 -9.33 -9.76
C ILE A 103 -7.71 -9.61 -11.07
N SER A 104 -7.23 -10.61 -11.86
CA SER A 104 -7.86 -11.01 -13.12
C SER A 104 -9.32 -11.47 -12.95
N LYS A 105 -9.66 -12.15 -11.86
CA LYS A 105 -11.04 -12.58 -11.57
C LYS A 105 -11.89 -11.44 -11.06
N PHE A 106 -11.34 -10.59 -10.22
CA PHE A 106 -12.01 -9.45 -9.64
C PHE A 106 -12.43 -8.44 -10.71
N MET A 107 -11.48 -8.06 -11.57
CA MET A 107 -11.68 -7.07 -12.63
C MET A 107 -12.68 -7.49 -13.73
N SER A 108 -13.03 -8.79 -13.85
CA SER A 108 -14.01 -9.24 -14.82
C SER A 108 -15.47 -9.05 -14.38
N ASN A 109 -15.73 -8.97 -13.08
CA ASN A 109 -17.09 -9.06 -12.55
C ASN A 109 -17.75 -7.71 -12.19
N LYS A 110 -17.03 -6.59 -12.18
CA LYS A 110 -17.55 -5.26 -11.77
C LYS A 110 -17.10 -4.13 -12.72
N PRO A 111 -17.66 -4.02 -13.95
CA PRO A 111 -17.20 -3.03 -14.94
C PRO A 111 -17.34 -1.56 -14.50
N GLN A 112 -18.41 -1.22 -13.78
CA GLN A 112 -18.69 0.16 -13.35
C GLN A 112 -17.72 0.65 -12.26
N LEU A 113 -17.30 -0.24 -11.34
CA LEU A 113 -16.29 0.07 -10.34
C LEU A 113 -14.91 0.29 -10.96
N ARG A 114 -14.63 -0.42 -12.07
CA ARG A 114 -13.41 -0.22 -12.86
C ARG A 114 -13.26 1.20 -13.37
N GLU A 115 -14.34 1.77 -13.90
CA GLU A 115 -14.32 3.13 -14.44
C GLU A 115 -14.03 4.16 -13.35
N ASN A 116 -14.72 4.07 -12.21
CA ASN A 116 -14.50 4.96 -11.08
C ASN A 116 -13.11 4.84 -10.47
N ILE A 117 -12.57 3.63 -10.33
CA ILE A 117 -11.22 3.40 -9.82
C ILE A 117 -10.16 3.84 -10.84
N SER A 118 -10.38 3.61 -12.13
CA SER A 118 -9.47 4.08 -13.19
C SER A 118 -9.36 5.61 -13.17
N ASP A 119 -10.48 6.32 -13.08
CA ASP A 119 -10.50 7.78 -12.99
C ASP A 119 -9.83 8.30 -11.71
N LEU A 120 -10.03 7.60 -10.60
CA LEU A 120 -9.35 7.92 -9.34
C LEU A 120 -7.83 7.76 -9.47
N MET A 121 -7.38 6.65 -10.06
CA MET A 121 -5.95 6.38 -10.29
C MET A 121 -5.31 7.44 -11.19
N GLU A 122 -6.01 7.88 -12.26
CA GLU A 122 -5.54 8.97 -13.12
C GLU A 122 -5.37 10.28 -12.33
N LYS A 123 -6.32 10.63 -11.47
CA LYS A 123 -6.24 11.82 -10.61
C LYS A 123 -5.06 11.69 -9.62
N ILE A 124 -4.88 10.53 -9.01
CA ILE A 124 -3.77 10.28 -8.08
C ILE A 124 -2.42 10.44 -8.80
N PHE A 125 -2.23 9.78 -9.93
CA PHE A 125 -0.96 9.84 -10.66
C PHE A 125 -0.67 11.23 -11.25
N LYS A 126 -1.71 11.94 -11.68
CA LYS A 126 -1.61 13.33 -12.11
C LYS A 126 -1.15 14.23 -10.94
N GLU A 127 -1.73 14.07 -9.76
CA GLU A 127 -1.38 14.88 -8.60
C GLU A 127 0.04 14.57 -8.09
N ILE A 128 0.46 13.30 -8.14
CA ILE A 128 1.84 12.89 -7.88
C ILE A 128 2.79 13.56 -8.86
N TYR A 129 2.45 13.59 -10.16
CA TYR A 129 3.27 14.28 -11.14
C TYR A 129 3.35 15.80 -10.88
N ILE A 130 2.23 16.44 -10.56
CA ILE A 130 2.19 17.88 -10.27
C ILE A 130 3.05 18.24 -9.06
N ARG A 131 2.95 17.46 -7.95
CA ARG A 131 3.66 17.79 -6.71
C ARG A 131 5.10 17.31 -6.66
N MET A 132 5.44 16.27 -7.43
CA MET A 132 6.73 15.57 -7.27
C MET A 132 7.48 15.34 -8.59
N GLY A 133 6.93 15.69 -9.74
CA GLY A 133 7.52 15.44 -11.05
C GLY A 133 7.65 13.95 -11.41
N ILE A 134 7.09 13.03 -10.61
CA ILE A 134 7.23 11.58 -10.82
C ILE A 134 6.15 11.09 -11.78
N ILE A 135 6.59 10.49 -12.91
CA ILE A 135 5.70 9.85 -13.88
C ILE A 135 5.57 8.37 -13.53
N ILE A 136 4.34 7.94 -13.28
CA ILE A 136 4.00 6.55 -12.99
C ILE A 136 3.21 5.96 -14.16
N SER A 137 3.84 5.02 -14.89
CA SER A 137 3.23 4.36 -16.05
C SER A 137 3.09 2.83 -15.88
N ASP A 138 3.47 2.29 -14.72
CA ASP A 138 3.47 0.85 -14.45
C ASP A 138 2.04 0.31 -14.28
N GLN A 139 1.65 -0.62 -15.17
CA GLN A 139 0.32 -1.22 -15.15
C GLN A 139 0.14 -2.14 -13.95
N THR A 140 1.20 -2.81 -13.48
CA THR A 140 1.12 -3.71 -12.32
C THR A 140 0.82 -2.92 -11.03
N LEU A 141 1.48 -1.76 -10.86
CA LEU A 141 1.13 -0.86 -9.75
C LEU A 141 -0.30 -0.37 -9.86
N ARG A 142 -0.72 0.06 -11.05
CA ARG A 142 -2.08 0.55 -11.31
C ARG A 142 -3.13 -0.49 -10.93
N ASP A 143 -2.94 -1.74 -11.35
CA ASP A 143 -3.86 -2.84 -11.09
C ASP A 143 -3.87 -3.20 -9.59
N ASN A 144 -2.71 -3.34 -8.97
CA ASN A 144 -2.59 -3.71 -7.56
C ASN A 144 -3.13 -2.63 -6.62
N LEU A 145 -2.76 -1.37 -6.87
CA LEU A 145 -3.22 -0.24 -6.06
C LEU A 145 -4.71 0.02 -6.28
N GLY A 146 -5.19 -0.03 -7.53
CA GLY A 146 -6.60 0.13 -7.85
C GLY A 146 -7.46 -0.92 -7.15
N TYR A 147 -7.03 -2.18 -7.18
CA TYR A 147 -7.66 -3.27 -6.44
C TYR A 147 -7.69 -3.01 -4.93
N HIS A 148 -6.58 -2.54 -4.35
CA HIS A 148 -6.52 -2.20 -2.93
C HIS A 148 -7.46 -1.04 -2.58
N LEU A 149 -7.50 0.01 -3.41
CA LEU A 149 -8.32 1.20 -3.17
C LEU A 149 -9.81 0.90 -3.13
N GLU A 150 -10.30 -0.09 -3.87
CA GLU A 150 -11.71 -0.48 -3.79
C GLU A 150 -12.09 -0.91 -2.37
N PHE A 151 -11.28 -1.78 -1.75
CA PHE A 151 -11.54 -2.19 -0.37
C PHE A 151 -11.29 -1.08 0.64
N THR A 152 -10.30 -0.24 0.37
CA THR A 152 -10.06 0.97 1.18
C THR A 152 -11.27 1.87 1.20
N LEU A 153 -11.87 2.17 0.04
CA LEU A 153 -13.09 2.99 -0.04
C LEU A 153 -14.27 2.36 0.72
N ASN A 154 -14.46 1.05 0.64
CA ASN A 154 -15.47 0.35 1.44
C ASN A 154 -15.19 0.52 2.95
N ARG A 155 -13.93 0.33 3.39
CA ARG A 155 -13.57 0.52 4.80
C ARG A 155 -13.81 1.94 5.28
N LEU A 156 -13.48 2.93 4.46
CA LEU A 156 -13.75 4.35 4.79
C LEU A 156 -15.25 4.63 4.87
N LEU A 157 -16.02 4.18 3.88
CA LEU A 157 -17.47 4.39 3.81
C LEU A 157 -18.20 3.81 5.02
N PHE A 158 -17.82 2.60 5.42
CA PHE A 158 -18.45 1.90 6.54
C PHE A 158 -17.73 2.09 7.87
N ASN A 159 -16.70 2.95 7.92
CA ASN A 159 -15.89 3.21 9.12
C ASN A 159 -15.28 1.93 9.72
N ILE A 160 -14.82 1.02 8.87
CA ILE A 160 -14.12 -0.20 9.26
C ILE A 160 -12.64 0.14 9.48
N LYS A 161 -12.17 -0.07 10.71
CA LYS A 161 -10.77 0.22 11.06
C LYS A 161 -9.90 -1.01 10.81
N LEU A 162 -8.83 -0.81 10.08
CA LEU A 162 -7.79 -1.82 9.85
C LEU A 162 -6.49 -1.30 10.48
N LYS A 163 -5.80 -2.15 11.23
CA LYS A 163 -4.51 -1.80 11.82
C LYS A 163 -3.37 -2.25 10.93
N ASN A 164 -2.45 -1.34 10.63
CA ASN A 164 -1.24 -1.62 9.86
C ASN A 164 -0.04 -1.80 10.79
N LEU A 165 0.47 -3.02 10.90
CA LEU A 165 1.63 -3.33 11.74
C LEU A 165 2.95 -2.79 11.18
N LEU A 166 2.98 -2.38 9.90
CA LEU A 166 4.16 -1.84 9.23
C LEU A 166 4.13 -0.30 9.15
N LEU A 167 3.13 0.35 9.76
CA LEU A 167 2.94 1.80 9.61
C LEU A 167 4.18 2.60 10.02
N GLU A 168 4.76 2.32 11.18
CA GLU A 168 5.94 3.04 11.66
C GLU A 168 7.16 2.78 10.79
N ASP A 169 7.34 1.54 10.33
CA ASP A 169 8.40 1.19 9.39
C ASP A 169 8.24 1.95 8.06
N MET A 170 7.00 2.05 7.54
CA MET A 170 6.70 2.84 6.34
C MET A 170 7.04 4.33 6.53
N LYS A 171 6.74 4.91 7.68
CA LYS A 171 7.04 6.31 7.98
C LYS A 171 8.55 6.59 8.10
N GLU A 172 9.28 5.69 8.75
CA GLU A 172 10.69 5.88 9.06
C GLU A 172 11.62 5.48 7.92
N ASN A 173 11.35 4.33 7.30
CA ASN A 173 12.25 3.69 6.34
C ASN A 173 11.80 3.78 4.89
N TYR A 174 10.53 4.14 4.61
CA TYR A 174 9.97 4.26 3.27
C TYR A 174 9.37 5.66 3.04
N VAL A 175 10.18 6.69 3.26
CA VAL A 175 9.73 8.10 3.28
C VAL A 175 9.10 8.52 1.96
N LEU A 176 9.70 8.19 0.80
CA LEU A 176 9.14 8.53 -0.50
C LEU A 176 7.84 7.77 -0.79
N PRO A 177 7.76 6.43 -0.65
CA PRO A 177 6.49 5.70 -0.76
C PRO A 177 5.39 6.27 0.13
N TYR A 178 5.72 6.61 1.37
CA TYR A 178 4.75 7.17 2.31
C TYR A 178 4.23 8.56 1.90
N ASN A 179 5.10 9.41 1.33
CA ASN A 179 4.68 10.71 0.80
C ASN A 179 3.79 10.57 -0.45
N LEU A 180 4.08 9.61 -1.35
CA LEU A 180 3.20 9.29 -2.48
C LEU A 180 1.81 8.82 -2.00
N ALA A 181 1.79 8.01 -0.94
CA ALA A 181 0.55 7.57 -0.31
C ALA A 181 -0.23 8.72 0.33
N LYS A 182 0.43 9.69 0.95
CA LYS A 182 -0.22 10.91 1.48
C LYS A 182 -0.85 11.74 0.37
N ILE A 183 -0.17 11.93 -0.76
CA ILE A 183 -0.75 12.62 -1.91
C ILE A 183 -1.99 11.86 -2.41
N SER A 184 -1.92 10.52 -2.45
CA SER A 184 -3.07 9.70 -2.84
C SER A 184 -4.23 9.86 -1.85
N ALA A 185 -3.95 9.93 -0.55
CA ALA A 185 -4.94 10.18 0.49
C ALA A 185 -5.63 11.55 0.31
N ASP A 186 -4.86 12.61 0.07
CA ASP A 186 -5.39 13.95 -0.20
C ASP A 186 -6.38 13.94 -1.39
N VAL A 187 -6.03 13.22 -2.47
CA VAL A 187 -6.92 13.09 -3.65
C VAL A 187 -8.20 12.35 -3.30
N ILE A 188 -8.10 11.23 -2.56
CA ILE A 188 -9.26 10.42 -2.14
C ILE A 188 -10.17 11.23 -1.22
N GLU A 189 -9.60 11.93 -0.24
CA GLU A 189 -10.36 12.80 0.67
C GLU A 189 -11.12 13.90 -0.08
N ASN A 190 -10.46 14.53 -1.06
CA ASN A 190 -11.10 15.58 -1.87
C ASN A 190 -12.20 15.04 -2.81
N VAL A 191 -12.03 13.84 -3.36
CA VAL A 191 -13.02 13.24 -4.30
C VAL A 191 -14.25 12.71 -3.57
N TYR A 192 -14.04 12.05 -2.42
CA TYR A 192 -15.11 11.32 -1.72
C TYR A 192 -15.57 12.00 -0.42
N ASN A 193 -14.89 13.06 0.01
CA ASN A 193 -15.13 13.73 1.31
C ASN A 193 -15.04 12.73 2.50
N LEU A 194 -14.06 11.84 2.45
CA LEU A 194 -13.78 10.82 3.44
C LEU A 194 -12.39 11.06 4.03
N VAL A 195 -12.24 10.93 5.35
CA VAL A 195 -10.93 11.07 6.02
C VAL A 195 -10.16 9.77 5.93
N MET A 196 -8.90 9.83 5.46
CA MET A 196 -8.01 8.67 5.32
C MET A 196 -7.22 8.42 6.61
N PRO A 197 -7.43 7.30 7.32
CA PRO A 197 -6.61 6.95 8.48
C PRO A 197 -5.15 6.68 8.09
N GLU A 198 -4.22 6.96 9.00
CA GLU A 198 -2.79 6.71 8.77
C GLU A 198 -2.47 5.24 8.46
N ASP A 199 -3.19 4.31 9.07
CA ASP A 199 -3.06 2.88 8.78
C ASP A 199 -3.33 2.55 7.30
N GLU A 200 -4.33 3.17 6.69
CA GLU A 200 -4.64 3.01 5.25
C GLU A 200 -3.58 3.69 4.38
N ILE A 201 -3.09 4.87 4.77
CA ILE A 201 -1.97 5.53 4.09
C ILE A 201 -0.75 4.61 4.09
N GLY A 202 -0.46 3.95 5.21
CA GLY A 202 0.62 2.97 5.31
C GLY A 202 0.45 1.77 4.35
N TYR A 203 -0.77 1.27 4.15
CA TYR A 203 -1.03 0.21 3.19
C TYR A 203 -0.85 0.67 1.74
N ILE A 204 -1.29 1.87 1.40
CA ILE A 204 -1.04 2.48 0.08
C ILE A 204 0.47 2.65 -0.13
N ALA A 205 1.21 3.06 0.91
CA ALA A 205 2.66 3.22 0.86
C ALA A 205 3.38 1.91 0.51
N ILE A 206 2.90 0.75 0.99
CA ILE A 206 3.48 -0.56 0.64
C ILE A 206 3.41 -0.82 -0.87
N HIS A 207 2.31 -0.45 -1.53
CA HIS A 207 2.18 -0.59 -2.98
C HIS A 207 3.18 0.30 -3.72
N PHE A 208 3.33 1.54 -3.32
CA PHE A 208 4.34 2.44 -3.88
C PHE A 208 5.76 1.95 -3.58
N GLY A 209 6.04 1.46 -2.37
CA GLY A 209 7.34 0.90 -2.01
C GLY A 209 7.74 -0.26 -2.93
N SER A 210 6.83 -1.20 -3.15
CA SER A 210 7.05 -2.33 -4.06
C SER A 210 7.30 -1.89 -5.51
N TYR A 211 6.66 -0.81 -5.98
CA TYR A 211 6.90 -0.23 -7.28
C TYR A 211 8.27 0.46 -7.37
N LEU A 212 8.60 1.27 -6.35
CA LEU A 212 9.83 2.04 -6.32
C LEU A 212 11.06 1.12 -6.24
N GLU A 213 10.99 0.04 -5.47
CA GLU A 213 12.05 -0.96 -5.41
C GLU A 213 12.37 -1.57 -6.77
N LYS A 214 11.39 -1.67 -7.65
CA LYS A 214 11.58 -2.26 -8.99
C LYS A 214 12.00 -1.24 -10.06
N ASN A 215 11.55 0.02 -9.96
CA ASN A 215 11.48 0.86 -11.16
C ASN A 215 12.08 2.27 -11.03
N ILE A 216 12.07 2.93 -9.87
CA ILE A 216 12.34 4.38 -9.86
C ILE A 216 13.82 4.71 -9.90
N ILE A 217 14.63 4.02 -9.14
CA ILE A 217 16.05 4.39 -9.08
C ILE A 217 16.69 4.21 -10.46
N SER A 218 16.35 3.13 -11.15
CA SER A 218 16.87 2.84 -12.49
C SER A 218 16.28 3.72 -13.61
N ASN A 219 15.07 4.27 -13.45
CA ASN A 219 14.42 5.08 -14.48
C ASN A 219 14.62 6.60 -14.29
N THR A 220 14.95 7.03 -13.07
CA THR A 220 15.17 8.45 -12.76
C THR A 220 16.63 8.85 -12.86
N LEU A 221 17.54 7.95 -12.54
CA LEU A 221 18.98 8.17 -12.65
C LEU A 221 19.50 7.59 -13.95
N GLN A 222 20.12 8.41 -14.79
CA GLN A 222 20.80 8.00 -16.00
C GLN A 222 22.31 7.94 -15.80
N LYS A 223 22.86 8.95 -15.11
CA LYS A 223 24.29 9.06 -14.92
C LYS A 223 24.63 9.58 -13.51
N VAL A 224 25.50 8.86 -12.79
CA VAL A 224 25.93 9.23 -11.45
C VAL A 224 27.44 9.26 -11.34
N ALA A 225 27.95 10.13 -10.46
CA ALA A 225 29.38 10.20 -10.15
C ALA A 225 29.66 9.66 -8.75
N ILE A 226 30.77 8.97 -8.57
CA ILE A 226 31.32 8.58 -7.28
C ILE A 226 32.66 9.28 -7.09
N VAL A 227 32.74 10.16 -6.10
CA VAL A 227 33.97 10.87 -5.73
C VAL A 227 34.52 10.26 -4.44
N CYS A 228 35.68 9.66 -4.51
CA CYS A 228 36.26 8.92 -3.41
C CYS A 228 37.68 9.44 -3.05
N SER A 229 37.92 9.61 -1.74
CA SER A 229 39.26 9.90 -1.21
C SER A 229 40.05 8.64 -0.86
N THR A 230 39.41 7.48 -0.85
CA THR A 230 40.00 6.18 -0.52
C THR A 230 40.43 5.47 -1.79
N GLY A 231 41.48 4.63 -1.72
CA GLY A 231 42.06 3.97 -2.90
C GLY A 231 41.08 3.06 -3.67
N LEU A 232 41.53 2.58 -4.85
CA LEU A 232 40.77 1.81 -5.84
C LEU A 232 39.92 0.67 -5.27
N GLY A 233 40.40 -0.03 -4.24
CA GLY A 233 39.64 -1.15 -3.64
C GLY A 233 38.36 -0.71 -2.94
N ALA A 234 38.39 0.39 -2.20
CA ALA A 234 37.20 0.92 -1.53
C ALA A 234 36.23 1.53 -2.52
N THR A 235 36.72 2.20 -3.57
CA THR A 235 35.89 2.75 -4.65
C THR A 235 35.13 1.63 -5.36
N ASN A 236 35.78 0.51 -5.70
CA ASN A 236 35.12 -0.63 -6.32
C ASN A 236 34.02 -1.22 -5.44
N LEU A 237 34.26 -1.36 -4.14
CA LEU A 237 33.25 -1.88 -3.22
C LEU A 237 32.03 -0.95 -3.11
N ILE A 238 32.28 0.34 -3.03
CA ILE A 238 31.21 1.37 -3.01
C ILE A 238 30.42 1.32 -4.32
N THR A 239 31.10 1.25 -5.45
CA THR A 239 30.47 1.16 -6.78
C THR A 239 29.55 -0.06 -6.88
N ILE A 240 30.02 -1.25 -6.45
CA ILE A 240 29.20 -2.47 -6.44
C ILE A 240 27.95 -2.30 -5.58
N ARG A 241 28.07 -1.71 -4.39
CA ARG A 241 26.92 -1.49 -3.48
C ARG A 241 25.95 -0.46 -4.01
N ILE A 242 26.45 0.65 -4.57
CA ILE A 242 25.60 1.66 -5.21
C ILE A 242 24.87 1.03 -6.40
N ARG A 243 25.56 0.26 -7.25
CA ARG A 243 24.96 -0.40 -8.41
C ARG A 243 23.83 -1.35 -8.05
N LYS A 244 23.94 -2.09 -6.93
CA LYS A 244 22.85 -2.93 -6.43
C LYS A 244 21.59 -2.13 -6.11
N ILE A 245 21.73 -0.88 -5.70
CA ILE A 245 20.61 -0.01 -5.31
C ILE A 245 20.03 0.70 -6.52
N ILE A 246 20.89 1.29 -7.37
CA ILE A 246 20.45 2.14 -8.49
C ILE A 246 20.19 1.35 -9.78
N GLY A 247 20.61 0.09 -9.85
CA GLY A 247 20.42 -0.80 -11.01
C GLY A 247 21.59 -0.80 -11.99
N GLU A 248 21.56 -1.77 -12.92
CA GLU A 248 22.65 -1.99 -13.89
C GLU A 248 22.65 -0.98 -15.06
N ASN A 249 21.49 -0.35 -15.33
CA ASN A 249 21.32 0.54 -16.49
C ASN A 249 21.86 1.97 -16.26
N VAL A 250 22.25 2.30 -15.02
CA VAL A 250 22.76 3.64 -14.67
C VAL A 250 24.26 3.71 -14.95
N GLU A 251 24.69 4.71 -15.71
CA GLU A 251 26.10 4.96 -15.95
C GLU A 251 26.77 5.48 -14.67
N ILE A 252 27.90 4.87 -14.27
CA ILE A 252 28.64 5.25 -13.07
C ILE A 252 30.06 5.65 -13.45
N ASP A 253 30.38 6.92 -13.25
CA ASP A 253 31.75 7.42 -13.36
C ASP A 253 32.37 7.56 -11.96
N THR A 254 33.65 7.22 -11.86
CA THR A 254 34.40 7.30 -10.59
C THR A 254 35.54 8.28 -10.69
N PHE A 255 35.67 9.15 -9.70
CA PHE A 255 36.68 10.20 -9.65
C PHE A 255 37.45 10.19 -8.35
N SER A 256 38.72 10.55 -8.43
CA SER A 256 39.50 10.92 -7.23
C SER A 256 39.06 12.33 -6.74
N ILE A 257 39.05 12.53 -5.42
CA ILE A 257 38.81 13.86 -4.85
C ILE A 257 39.79 14.92 -5.36
N PHE A 258 40.99 14.49 -5.76
CA PHE A 258 42.06 15.39 -6.28
C PHE A 258 41.77 15.85 -7.73
N ASP A 259 40.87 15.21 -8.43
CA ASP A 259 40.50 15.55 -9.83
C ASP A 259 39.17 16.24 -9.94
N ILE A 260 38.49 16.50 -8.82
CA ILE A 260 37.12 17.01 -8.81
C ILE A 260 36.99 18.37 -9.50
N ASP A 261 37.98 19.24 -9.40
CA ASP A 261 37.99 20.55 -10.03
C ASP A 261 38.04 20.52 -11.56
N LYS A 262 38.39 19.36 -12.13
CA LYS A 262 38.41 19.11 -13.59
C LYS A 262 37.12 18.49 -14.11
N VAL A 263 36.22 18.13 -13.21
CA VAL A 263 35.00 17.37 -13.57
C VAL A 263 33.80 18.30 -13.54
N ASN A 264 33.06 18.37 -14.63
CA ASN A 264 31.77 19.06 -14.64
C ASN A 264 30.71 18.18 -13.97
N LEU A 265 30.47 18.40 -12.67
CA LEU A 265 29.52 17.62 -11.89
C LEU A 265 28.06 17.89 -12.23
N SER A 266 27.75 19.00 -12.94
CA SER A 266 26.36 19.31 -13.32
C SER A 266 25.77 18.37 -14.39
N GLN A 267 26.59 17.53 -15.00
CA GLN A 267 26.14 16.52 -15.97
C GLN A 267 25.66 15.21 -15.31
N TYR A 268 25.78 15.10 -13.97
CA TYR A 268 25.36 13.92 -13.22
C TYR A 268 24.07 14.20 -12.46
N ASP A 269 23.18 13.23 -12.51
CA ASP A 269 21.90 13.29 -11.77
C ASP A 269 22.12 13.24 -10.25
N LEU A 270 23.14 12.49 -9.84
CA LEU A 270 23.54 12.35 -8.44
C LEU A 270 25.05 12.16 -8.30
N VAL A 271 25.64 12.77 -7.28
CA VAL A 271 27.06 12.65 -6.95
C VAL A 271 27.20 12.03 -5.56
N PHE A 272 27.79 10.86 -5.47
CA PHE A 272 28.14 10.24 -4.20
C PHE A 272 29.56 10.64 -3.79
N THR A 273 29.75 10.99 -2.53
CA THR A 273 31.08 11.33 -2.02
C THR A 273 31.36 10.70 -0.67
N THR A 274 32.60 10.26 -0.45
CA THR A 274 33.06 9.77 0.87
C THR A 274 33.72 10.86 1.72
N SER A 275 33.88 12.06 1.18
CA SER A 275 34.52 13.19 1.84
C SER A 275 33.67 14.45 1.76
N ASP A 276 33.93 15.41 2.61
CA ASP A 276 33.30 16.72 2.48
C ASP A 276 33.87 17.42 1.23
N ILE A 277 32.95 17.77 0.33
CA ILE A 277 33.24 18.51 -0.90
C ILE A 277 32.51 19.85 -0.77
N ASP A 278 33.22 20.94 -0.99
CA ASP A 278 32.66 22.28 -0.95
C ASP A 278 31.94 22.57 -2.29
N ILE A 279 30.84 21.83 -2.53
CA ILE A 279 29.99 21.98 -3.71
C ILE A 279 28.56 22.21 -3.21
N ASN A 280 28.09 23.43 -3.41
CA ASN A 280 26.71 23.82 -3.11
C ASN A 280 25.77 23.27 -4.21
N SER A 281 25.50 21.96 -4.17
CA SER A 281 24.58 21.31 -5.09
C SER A 281 23.66 20.37 -4.33
N ASN A 282 22.36 20.47 -4.58
CA ASN A 282 21.34 19.57 -4.04
C ASN A 282 21.47 18.11 -4.55
N SER A 283 22.41 17.86 -5.47
CA SER A 283 22.65 16.54 -6.05
C SER A 283 23.83 15.80 -5.43
N VAL A 284 24.48 16.33 -4.36
CA VAL A 284 25.64 15.69 -3.70
C VAL A 284 25.19 14.93 -2.45
N LEU A 285 25.47 13.64 -2.40
CA LEU A 285 25.16 12.77 -1.28
C LEU A 285 26.45 12.25 -0.63
N LYS A 286 26.72 12.70 0.58
CA LYS A 286 27.81 12.13 1.39
C LYS A 286 27.41 10.75 1.91
N ILE A 287 28.29 9.78 1.68
CA ILE A 287 28.11 8.39 2.08
C ILE A 287 29.26 7.92 2.97
N ASP A 288 28.94 7.09 3.95
CA ASP A 288 29.94 6.45 4.78
C ASP A 288 30.52 5.24 4.05
N THR A 289 31.80 4.93 4.32
CA THR A 289 32.51 3.79 3.70
C THR A 289 31.91 2.44 4.06
N ILE A 290 31.23 2.33 5.20
CA ILE A 290 30.49 1.14 5.63
C ILE A 290 29.01 1.40 5.39
N LEU A 291 28.53 1.03 4.22
CA LEU A 291 27.16 1.29 3.79
C LEU A 291 26.20 0.21 4.30
N ASP A 292 25.24 0.64 5.12
CA ASP A 292 23.97 -0.05 5.28
C ASP A 292 23.13 0.20 4.02
N GLU A 293 22.81 -0.85 3.27
CA GLU A 293 22.09 -0.75 1.98
C GLU A 293 20.73 -0.07 2.15
N SER A 294 20.02 -0.31 3.25
CA SER A 294 18.72 0.30 3.53
C SER A 294 18.85 1.81 3.81
N LYS A 295 19.83 2.22 4.60
CA LYS A 295 20.07 3.64 4.86
C LYS A 295 20.55 4.40 3.62
N LEU A 296 21.35 3.75 2.77
CA LEU A 296 21.79 4.36 1.52
C LEU A 296 20.61 4.53 0.56
N ARG A 297 19.77 3.51 0.40
CA ARG A 297 18.56 3.57 -0.41
C ARG A 297 17.67 4.73 0.03
N ASN A 298 17.36 4.84 1.30
CA ASN A 298 16.54 5.93 1.85
C ASN A 298 17.13 7.32 1.59
N LYS A 299 18.46 7.45 1.66
CA LYS A 299 19.13 8.72 1.33
C LYS A 299 18.99 9.06 -0.16
N ILE A 300 19.13 8.08 -1.04
CA ILE A 300 18.98 8.25 -2.50
C ILE A 300 17.53 8.63 -2.83
N GLU A 301 16.56 7.92 -2.31
CA GLU A 301 15.13 8.18 -2.51
C GLU A 301 14.75 9.58 -2.02
N LYS A 302 15.25 9.98 -0.84
CA LYS A 302 15.03 11.32 -0.31
C LYS A 302 15.64 12.41 -1.18
N MET A 303 16.84 12.18 -1.77
CA MET A 303 17.47 13.14 -2.70
C MET A 303 16.69 13.27 -4.00
N ILE A 304 16.24 12.16 -4.58
CA ILE A 304 15.38 12.17 -5.78
C ILE A 304 14.10 12.96 -5.49
N TYR A 305 13.51 12.77 -4.31
CA TYR A 305 12.34 13.52 -3.86
C TYR A 305 12.60 15.03 -3.79
N LEU A 306 13.69 15.43 -3.13
CA LEU A 306 14.03 16.84 -2.95
C LEU A 306 14.38 17.55 -4.26
N ASN A 307 15.05 16.86 -5.17
CA ASN A 307 15.41 17.42 -6.47
C ASN A 307 14.16 17.63 -7.36
N ASN A 308 13.18 16.73 -7.29
CA ASN A 308 11.93 16.86 -8.06
C ASN A 308 10.96 17.88 -7.43
N SER A 309 10.95 18.06 -6.11
CA SER A 309 10.09 19.05 -5.43
C SER A 309 10.57 20.50 -5.57
N ASN A 310 11.83 20.73 -5.94
CA ASN A 310 12.38 22.07 -6.23
C ASN A 310 12.16 22.52 -7.68
N LEU A 311 11.54 21.71 -8.53
CA LEU A 311 11.19 22.01 -9.91
C LEU A 311 9.72 22.49 -10.08
N SER A 312 8.97 22.55 -8.98
CA SER A 312 7.61 23.08 -8.89
C SER A 312 7.59 24.41 -8.15
#